data_b844f33779978c3cd402a26d196c7c2f
#
_entry.id   b844f33779978c3cd402a26d196c7c2f
#
_cell.length_a   1.000
_cell.length_b   1.000
_cell.length_c   1.000
_cell.angle_alpha   90.00
_cell.angle_beta   90.00
_cell.angle_gamma   90.00
#
_symmetry.space_group_name_H-M   'P 1'
#
loop_
_entity.id
_entity.type
_entity.pdbx_description
1 polymer ?
#
loop_
_entity_poly.entity_id
_entity_poly.type
_entity_poly.pdbx_seq_one_letter_code
_entity_poly.pdbx_strand_id
1 'polypeptide(L)'
;MSEHRDTVEIVNNRGLHARASAKFVNAVAKLGDGLHVRVEKDGNDAEGASILGLMMLGAAKGDTIDITVSGEGADLALLKLVGLVKDGFGED
;
A
#
# COMPACT_ATOMS: atom_id res chain seq x y z
N MET A 1 -13.06 16.90 -2.69
CA MET A 1 -12.13 15.96 -2.04
C MET A 1 -11.19 15.37 -3.06
N SER A 2 -9.94 15.27 -2.70
CA SER A 2 -8.93 14.73 -3.61
C SER A 2 -8.82 13.23 -3.44
N GLU A 3 -8.73 12.55 -4.58
CA GLU A 3 -8.45 11.11 -4.60
C GLU A 3 -7.37 10.88 -5.64
N HIS A 4 -6.34 10.16 -5.26
CA HIS A 4 -5.21 9.84 -6.14
C HIS A 4 -4.98 8.34 -6.12
N ARG A 5 -4.61 7.80 -7.27
CA ARG A 5 -4.42 6.37 -7.46
C ARG A 5 -3.19 6.13 -8.30
N ASP A 6 -2.45 5.10 -7.96
CA ASP A 6 -1.30 4.66 -8.75
C ASP A 6 -1.19 3.15 -8.68
N THR A 7 -0.63 2.58 -9.73
CA THR A 7 -0.37 1.15 -9.84
C THR A 7 1.13 0.93 -9.64
N VAL A 8 1.49 -0.03 -8.80
CA VAL A 8 2.89 -0.29 -8.51
C VAL A 8 3.14 -1.79 -8.45
N GLU A 9 4.34 -2.20 -8.90
CA GLU A 9 4.73 -3.61 -8.89
C GLU A 9 5.39 -3.99 -7.57
N ILE A 10 5.03 -5.17 -7.06
CA ILE A 10 5.66 -5.77 -5.88
C ILE A 10 7.02 -6.31 -6.31
N VAL A 11 8.09 -5.79 -5.72
CA VAL A 11 9.45 -6.15 -6.14
C VAL A 11 10.22 -6.97 -5.10
N ASN A 12 9.74 -7.03 -3.85
CA ASN A 12 10.41 -7.81 -2.81
C ASN A 12 10.07 -9.30 -2.95
N ASN A 13 11.01 -10.16 -2.61
CA ASN A 13 10.88 -11.60 -2.85
C ASN A 13 9.65 -12.24 -2.20
N ARG A 14 9.29 -11.76 -1.01
CA ARG A 14 8.22 -12.39 -0.22
C ARG A 14 6.85 -11.71 -0.40
N GLY A 15 6.78 -10.66 -1.22
CA GLY A 15 5.52 -9.96 -1.46
C GLY A 15 4.94 -9.32 -0.22
N LEU A 16 3.61 -9.23 -0.17
CA LEU A 16 2.89 -8.64 0.97
C LEU A 16 2.71 -9.64 2.11
N HIS A 17 3.84 -10.18 2.60
CA HIS A 17 3.83 -11.04 3.79
C HIS A 17 3.62 -10.18 5.05
N ALA A 18 3.61 -10.81 6.23
CA ALA A 18 3.26 -10.13 7.47
C ALA A 18 4.14 -8.90 7.75
N ARG A 19 5.45 -9.03 7.58
CA ARG A 19 6.37 -7.93 7.87
C ARG A 19 6.19 -6.76 6.91
N ALA A 20 6.07 -7.04 5.62
CA ALA A 20 5.87 -6.00 4.61
C ALA A 20 4.52 -5.31 4.81
N SER A 21 3.48 -6.09 5.10
CA SER A 21 2.15 -5.53 5.38
C SER A 21 2.17 -4.65 6.63
N ALA A 22 2.91 -5.05 7.66
CA ALA A 22 3.05 -4.24 8.87
C ALA A 22 3.76 -2.92 8.57
N LYS A 23 4.80 -2.95 7.74
CA LYS A 23 5.49 -1.72 7.34
C LYS A 23 4.56 -0.78 6.59
N PHE A 24 3.74 -1.33 5.71
CA PHE A 24 2.77 -0.52 4.97
C PHE A 24 1.75 0.12 5.93
N VAL A 25 1.20 -0.67 6.85
CA VAL A 25 0.23 -0.18 7.84
C VAL A 25 0.85 0.91 8.72
N ASN A 26 2.11 0.72 9.14
CA ASN A 26 2.81 1.72 9.94
C ASN A 26 3.01 3.02 9.15
N ALA A 27 3.33 2.92 7.87
CA ALA A 27 3.47 4.08 7.02
C ALA A 27 2.13 4.83 6.89
N VAL A 28 1.03 4.09 6.72
CA VAL A 28 -0.31 4.68 6.67
C VAL A 28 -0.62 5.41 7.98
N ALA A 29 -0.30 4.80 9.11
CA ALA A 29 -0.56 5.40 10.41
C ALA A 29 0.19 6.72 10.61
N LYS A 30 1.35 6.86 9.99
CA LYS A 30 2.16 8.07 10.09
C LYS A 30 1.70 9.20 9.19
N LEU A 31 0.78 8.94 8.28
CA LEU A 31 0.28 9.97 7.37
C LEU A 31 -0.63 10.99 8.05
N GLY A 32 -1.12 10.65 9.23
CA GLY A 32 -2.02 11.53 9.98
C GLY A 32 -3.49 11.23 9.69
N ASP A 33 -4.33 11.97 10.38
CA ASP A 33 -5.78 11.80 10.29
C ASP A 33 -6.33 12.38 8.99
N GLY A 34 -7.50 11.88 8.59
CA GLY A 34 -8.21 12.44 7.45
C GLY A 34 -7.84 11.84 6.11
N LEU A 35 -6.88 10.92 6.07
CA LEU A 35 -6.53 10.21 4.85
C LEU A 35 -7.05 8.79 4.91
N HIS A 36 -7.62 8.33 3.80
CA HIS A 36 -8.10 6.97 3.66
C HIS A 36 -7.30 6.26 2.57
N VAL A 37 -6.74 5.11 2.90
CA VAL A 37 -5.89 4.34 1.99
C VAL A 37 -6.54 3.00 1.70
N ARG A 38 -6.63 2.67 0.42
CA ARG A 38 -7.10 1.38 -0.05
C ARG A 38 -6.09 0.76 -0.99
N VAL A 39 -5.97 -0.56 -0.92
CA VAL A 39 -5.09 -1.33 -1.80
C VAL A 39 -5.94 -2.37 -2.51
N GLU A 40 -5.75 -2.49 -3.80
CA GLU A 40 -6.57 -3.39 -4.61
C GLU A 40 -5.68 -4.28 -5.47
N LYS A 41 -6.08 -5.55 -5.61
CA LYS A 41 -5.43 -6.50 -6.49
C LYS A 41 -6.47 -7.44 -7.06
N ASP A 42 -6.53 -7.54 -8.39
CA ASP A 42 -7.40 -8.48 -9.11
C ASP A 42 -8.86 -8.41 -8.66
N GLY A 43 -9.37 -7.21 -8.42
CA GLY A 43 -10.76 -7.01 -8.04
C GLY A 43 -11.04 -7.17 -6.56
N ASN A 44 -10.04 -7.53 -5.76
CA ASN A 44 -10.17 -7.60 -4.29
C ASN A 44 -9.50 -6.39 -3.68
N ASP A 45 -10.11 -5.82 -2.66
CA ASP A 45 -9.53 -4.65 -2.01
C ASP A 45 -9.35 -4.87 -0.52
N ALA A 46 -8.45 -4.08 0.05
CA ALA A 46 -8.14 -4.11 1.47
C ALA A 46 -7.93 -2.70 1.98
N GLU A 47 -8.24 -2.50 3.26
CA GLU A 47 -7.91 -1.25 3.93
C GLU A 47 -6.40 -1.16 4.14
N GLY A 48 -5.83 -0.01 3.82
CA GLY A 48 -4.39 0.20 4.01
C GLY A 48 -3.95 0.14 5.46
N ALA A 49 -4.90 0.20 6.40
CA ALA A 49 -4.63 0.11 7.83
C ALA A 49 -4.79 -1.32 8.38
N SER A 50 -5.05 -2.31 7.52
CA SER A 50 -5.29 -3.69 7.95
C SER A 50 -4.17 -4.61 7.49
N ILE A 51 -3.35 -5.09 8.43
CA ILE A 51 -2.29 -6.06 8.12
C ILE A 51 -2.89 -7.32 7.52
N LEU A 52 -3.94 -7.86 8.15
CA LEU A 52 -4.58 -9.07 7.68
C LEU A 52 -5.19 -8.87 6.29
N GLY A 53 -5.87 -7.74 6.07
CA GLY A 53 -6.46 -7.44 4.77
C GLY A 53 -5.43 -7.40 3.67
N LEU A 54 -4.28 -6.77 3.91
CA LEU A 54 -3.21 -6.69 2.93
C LEU A 54 -2.64 -8.07 2.62
N MET A 55 -2.44 -8.90 3.66
CA MET A 55 -1.94 -10.26 3.47
C MET A 55 -2.89 -11.10 2.65
N MET A 56 -4.19 -10.91 2.84
CA MET A 56 -5.22 -11.69 2.14
C MET A 56 -5.31 -11.35 0.66
N LEU A 57 -4.72 -10.25 0.21
CA LEU A 57 -4.66 -9.95 -1.22
C LEU A 57 -3.77 -10.93 -1.97
N GLY A 58 -2.86 -11.59 -1.27
CA GLY A 58 -1.98 -12.59 -1.89
C GLY A 58 -1.01 -12.00 -2.90
N ALA A 59 -0.64 -10.73 -2.76
CA ALA A 59 0.25 -10.08 -3.72
C ALA A 59 1.68 -10.59 -3.55
N ALA A 60 2.23 -11.17 -4.61
CA ALA A 60 3.56 -11.75 -4.65
C ALA A 60 4.47 -10.92 -5.55
N LYS A 61 5.76 -11.22 -5.49
CA LYS A 61 6.74 -10.55 -6.36
C LYS A 61 6.30 -10.65 -7.82
N GLY A 62 6.30 -9.52 -8.51
CA GLY A 62 5.89 -9.43 -9.91
C GLY A 62 4.43 -9.06 -10.08
N ASP A 63 3.61 -9.21 -9.05
CA ASP A 63 2.21 -8.77 -9.11
C ASP A 63 2.14 -7.25 -8.98
N THR A 64 1.08 -6.67 -9.54
CA THR A 64 0.83 -5.24 -9.37
C THR A 64 -0.32 -5.03 -8.40
N ILE A 65 -0.25 -3.93 -7.67
CA ILE A 65 -1.33 -3.48 -6.80
C ILE A 65 -1.67 -2.05 -7.13
N ASP A 66 -2.92 -1.69 -6.91
CA ASP A 66 -3.38 -0.30 -7.06
C ASP A 66 -3.54 0.28 -5.67
N ILE A 67 -2.91 1.42 -5.43
CA ILE A 67 -3.03 2.13 -4.17
C ILE A 67 -3.85 3.38 -4.42
N THR A 68 -4.93 3.55 -3.67
CA THR A 68 -5.80 4.72 -3.76
C THR A 68 -5.76 5.45 -2.42
N VAL A 69 -5.49 6.74 -2.46
CA VAL A 69 -5.49 7.57 -1.26
C VAL A 69 -6.46 8.72 -1.48
N SER A 70 -7.34 8.95 -0.52
CA SER A 70 -8.29 10.06 -0.56
C SER A 70 -8.12 10.95 0.67
N GLY A 71 -8.42 12.23 0.50
CA GLY A 71 -8.32 13.22 1.55
C GLY A 71 -7.31 14.32 1.21
N GLU A 72 -7.16 15.27 2.12
CA GLU A 72 -6.24 16.38 1.92
C GLU A 72 -4.79 15.87 2.05
N GLY A 73 -3.96 16.21 1.07
CA GLY A 73 -2.58 15.75 1.03
C GLY A 73 -2.42 14.35 0.47
N ALA A 74 -3.47 13.83 -0.18
CA ALA A 74 -3.46 12.46 -0.73
C ALA A 74 -2.36 12.24 -1.77
N ASP A 75 -2.01 13.26 -2.54
CA ASP A 75 -0.97 13.17 -3.57
C ASP A 75 0.39 12.85 -2.95
N LEU A 76 0.78 13.55 -1.89
CA LEU A 76 2.05 13.30 -1.22
C LEU A 76 2.04 11.97 -0.47
N ALA A 77 0.90 11.64 0.13
CA ALA A 77 0.74 10.38 0.84
C ALA A 77 0.90 9.20 -0.11
N LEU A 78 0.27 9.28 -1.28
CA LEU A 78 0.38 8.23 -2.30
C LEU A 78 1.83 8.07 -2.75
N LEU A 79 2.53 9.17 -2.96
CA LEU A 79 3.92 9.13 -3.38
C LEU A 79 4.79 8.38 -2.38
N LYS A 80 4.57 8.61 -1.08
CA LYS A 80 5.31 7.92 -0.03
C LYS A 80 5.03 6.43 -0.01
N LEU A 81 3.76 6.05 -0.14
CA LEU A 81 3.37 4.64 -0.13
C LEU A 81 3.90 3.90 -1.36
N VAL A 82 3.80 4.51 -2.52
CA VAL A 82 4.34 3.95 -3.76
C VAL A 82 5.86 3.78 -3.63
N GLY A 83 6.53 4.78 -3.06
CA GLY A 83 7.98 4.70 -2.83
C GLY A 83 8.38 3.54 -1.93
N LEU A 84 7.58 3.28 -0.88
CA LEU A 84 7.83 2.16 0.02
C LEU A 84 7.76 0.83 -0.72
N VAL A 85 6.75 0.66 -1.58
CA VAL A 85 6.60 -0.57 -2.36
C VAL A 85 7.73 -0.72 -3.37
N LYS A 86 8.08 0.37 -4.08
CA LYS A 86 9.18 0.35 -5.05
C LYS A 86 10.52 0.03 -4.41
N ASP A 87 10.68 0.40 -3.14
CA ASP A 87 11.89 0.11 -2.37
C ASP A 87 11.89 -1.32 -1.82
N GLY A 88 10.88 -2.11 -2.15
CA GLY A 88 10.76 -3.49 -1.66
C GLY A 88 10.57 -3.56 -0.16
N PHE A 89 9.95 -2.55 0.44
CA PHE A 89 9.75 -2.43 1.90
C PHE A 89 11.08 -2.47 2.66
N GLY A 90 12.18 -2.08 2.02
CA GLY A 90 13.49 -2.14 2.61
C GLY A 90 14.06 -3.55 2.75
N GLU A 91 13.44 -4.54 2.09
CA GLU A 91 13.93 -5.93 2.08
C GLU A 91 14.81 -6.17 0.86
N ASP A 92 15.57 -7.20 0.92
CA ASP A 92 16.42 -7.61 -0.22
C ASP A 92 15.60 -8.22 -1.36
#